data_058b8ea8256be2ac69a2e49b174894d5
#
_entry.id   058b8ea8256be2ac69a2e49b174894d5
#
_cell.length_a   1.000
_cell.length_b   1.000
_cell.length_c   1.000
_cell.angle_alpha   90.00
_cell.angle_beta   90.00
_cell.angle_gamma   90.00
#
_symmetry.space_group_name_H-M   'P 1'
#
loop_
_entity.id
_entity.type
_entity.pdbx_description
1 polymer ?
#
loop_
_entity_poly.entity_id
_entity_poly.type
_entity_poly.pdbx_seq_one_letter_code
_entity_poly.pdbx_strand_id
1 'polypeptide(L)'
;YFDIDLKDTMAFGDGGNESPIPKKFDEVLYPFGWREIRISGDLIVKKYPRQAAQRRGKFAKDPYETETIEGYIDGHNIDFLKNRVAFDLEWNSKDQTFDRDLLAMRTYFDCGLVDVGVIVTRAEELNEIFRQENILSKYGASTTWMGKLTYRLDSRRNGGCPILAIGIRKECVEEYGRLQDNER
;
A
#
# COMPACT_ATOMS: atom_id res chain seq x y z
N TYR A 1 13.36 8.05 15.12
CA TYR A 1 12.95 6.85 15.85
C TYR A 1 11.42 6.80 15.81
N PHE A 2 10.89 5.64 15.47
CA PHE A 2 9.46 5.40 15.44
C PHE A 2 9.17 4.39 16.55
N ASP A 3 8.73 4.89 17.70
CA ASP A 3 8.43 4.05 18.84
C ASP A 3 6.91 3.83 18.95
N ILE A 4 6.50 2.60 19.19
CA ILE A 4 5.12 2.18 19.38
C ILE A 4 4.95 1.80 20.83
N ASP A 5 4.08 2.51 21.57
CA ASP A 5 3.61 2.10 22.89
C ASP A 5 2.61 0.92 22.73
N LEU A 6 2.80 -0.16 23.46
CA LEU A 6 1.83 -1.26 23.50
C LEU A 6 0.44 -0.78 23.91
N LYS A 7 0.35 0.22 24.78
CA LYS A 7 -0.92 0.84 25.13
C LYS A 7 -1.62 1.46 23.91
N ASP A 8 -0.86 2.02 22.96
CA ASP A 8 -1.40 2.51 21.69
C ASP A 8 -2.00 1.39 20.86
N THR A 9 -1.44 0.17 20.97
CA THR A 9 -1.98 -1.01 20.30
C THR A 9 -3.15 -1.64 21.06
N MET A 10 -3.18 -1.51 22.39
CA MET A 10 -4.23 -2.05 23.27
C MET A 10 -5.45 -1.13 23.41
N ALA A 11 -5.27 0.18 23.23
CA ALA A 11 -6.29 1.21 23.42
C ALA A 11 -7.42 1.21 22.38
N PHE A 12 -7.47 0.20 21.50
CA PHE A 12 -8.57 0.04 20.55
C PHE A 12 -9.84 -0.39 21.27
N GLY A 13 -10.65 0.60 21.61
CA GLY A 13 -12.04 0.38 21.97
C GLY A 13 -12.80 -0.31 20.84
N ASP A 14 -13.87 -1.00 21.15
CA ASP A 14 -14.76 -1.66 20.21
C ASP A 14 -15.24 -0.67 19.14
N GLY A 15 -14.76 -0.85 17.91
CA GLY A 15 -15.32 -0.26 16.69
C GLY A 15 -15.05 1.23 16.50
N GLY A 16 -13.83 1.65 16.34
CA GLY A 16 -13.54 3.04 16.03
C GLY A 16 -12.41 3.22 15.03
N ASN A 17 -12.68 4.04 14.06
CA ASN A 17 -11.77 4.53 13.05
C ASN A 17 -10.52 5.14 13.71
N GLU A 18 -9.36 4.84 13.15
CA GLU A 18 -8.05 5.42 13.45
C GLU A 18 -7.33 4.92 14.71
N SER A 19 -6.54 3.89 14.46
CA SER A 19 -5.43 3.49 15.30
C SER A 19 -4.48 4.67 15.58
N PRO A 20 -3.89 4.79 16.76
CA PRO A 20 -2.80 5.74 17.03
C PRO A 20 -1.62 5.61 16.06
N ILE A 21 -1.39 4.42 15.51
CA ILE A 21 -0.25 4.15 14.64
C ILE A 21 -0.32 4.89 13.31
N PRO A 22 -1.42 4.89 12.53
CA PRO A 22 -1.56 5.75 11.38
C PRO A 22 -1.31 7.23 11.68
N LYS A 23 -1.80 7.74 12.82
CA LYS A 23 -1.58 9.13 13.22
C LYS A 23 -0.09 9.47 13.41
N LYS A 24 0.68 8.54 14.00
CA LYS A 24 2.14 8.72 14.12
C LYS A 24 2.82 8.80 12.74
N PHE A 25 2.34 8.03 11.76
CA PHE A 25 2.82 8.14 10.38
C PHE A 25 2.44 9.48 9.76
N ASP A 26 1.22 9.98 9.97
CA ASP A 26 0.79 11.30 9.51
C ASP A 26 1.68 12.41 10.08
N GLU A 27 1.91 12.39 11.38
CA GLU A 27 2.77 13.37 12.08
C GLU A 27 4.20 13.39 11.54
N VAL A 28 4.74 12.23 11.18
CA VAL A 28 6.10 12.12 10.64
C VAL A 28 6.16 12.46 9.15
N LEU A 29 5.21 12.00 8.34
CA LEU A 29 5.31 12.05 6.88
C LEU A 29 4.76 13.35 6.28
N TYR A 30 3.68 13.92 6.82
CA TYR A 30 3.07 15.14 6.28
C TYR A 30 4.01 16.35 6.26
N PRO A 31 4.87 16.61 7.30
CA PRO A 31 5.84 17.69 7.24
C PRO A 31 6.81 17.58 6.06
N PHE A 32 7.06 16.37 5.60
CA PHE A 32 7.93 16.10 4.45
C PHE A 32 7.20 16.10 3.11
N GLY A 33 5.93 16.48 3.07
CA GLY A 33 5.16 16.63 1.84
C GLY A 33 4.51 15.37 1.31
N TRP A 34 4.45 14.28 2.09
CA TRP A 34 3.59 13.15 1.80
C TRP A 34 2.13 13.51 2.00
N ARG A 35 1.23 12.95 1.22
CA ARG A 35 -0.22 13.24 1.31
C ARG A 35 -1.02 12.00 0.96
N GLU A 36 -2.15 11.83 1.65
CA GLU A 36 -3.20 10.92 1.19
C GLU A 36 -3.76 11.44 -0.15
N ILE A 37 -3.80 10.57 -1.15
CA ILE A 37 -4.24 10.91 -2.49
C ILE A 37 -5.18 9.83 -3.02
N ARG A 38 -6.31 10.27 -3.55
CA ARG A 38 -7.17 9.43 -4.37
C ARG A 38 -6.82 9.63 -5.84
N ILE A 39 -6.48 8.54 -6.54
CA ILE A 39 -6.21 8.55 -7.96
C ILE A 39 -7.41 7.96 -8.69
N SER A 40 -8.02 8.72 -9.59
CA SER A 40 -9.03 8.25 -10.53
C SER A 40 -8.70 8.78 -11.92
N GLY A 41 -9.21 8.12 -12.96
CA GLY A 41 -8.92 8.57 -14.32
C GLY A 41 -9.78 7.90 -15.37
N ASP A 42 -9.86 8.57 -16.50
CA ASP A 42 -10.55 8.11 -17.69
C ASP A 42 -9.54 7.63 -18.74
N LEU A 43 -9.94 6.67 -19.56
CA LEU A 43 -9.14 6.19 -20.68
C LEU A 43 -9.68 6.76 -21.99
N ILE A 44 -8.83 7.48 -22.71
CA ILE A 44 -9.14 7.96 -24.07
C ILE A 44 -8.49 7.03 -25.10
N VAL A 45 -9.29 6.31 -25.83
CA VAL A 45 -8.86 5.39 -26.88
C VAL A 45 -9.02 6.08 -28.25
N LYS A 46 -7.93 6.16 -29.01
CA LYS A 46 -7.93 6.72 -30.37
C LYS A 46 -7.55 5.64 -31.37
N LYS A 47 -8.40 5.41 -32.36
CA LYS A 47 -8.22 4.39 -33.39
C LYS A 47 -7.80 5.04 -34.70
N TYR A 48 -6.66 4.64 -35.24
CA TYR A 48 -6.09 5.21 -36.47
C TYR A 48 -6.13 4.19 -37.61
N PRO A 49 -6.89 4.42 -38.71
CA PRO A 49 -6.92 3.51 -39.83
C PRO A 49 -5.61 3.61 -40.65
N ARG A 50 -5.26 2.53 -41.30
CA ARG A 50 -4.18 2.54 -42.27
C ARG A 50 -4.69 3.19 -43.54
N GLN A 51 -3.94 4.15 -44.10
CA GLN A 51 -4.22 4.79 -45.39
C GLN A 51 -3.88 3.82 -46.51
N ALA A 52 -4.88 3.44 -47.29
CA ALA A 52 -4.82 2.58 -48.48
C ALA A 52 -4.38 1.11 -48.29
N ALA A 53 -4.79 0.26 -49.23
CA ALA A 53 -4.61 -1.19 -49.26
C ALA A 53 -3.17 -1.68 -49.37
N GLN A 54 -2.17 -0.85 -49.16
CA GLN A 54 -0.76 -1.23 -49.26
C GLN A 54 -0.27 -1.82 -47.92
N ARG A 55 0.31 -3.01 -47.96
CA ARG A 55 0.85 -3.75 -46.80
C ARG A 55 1.85 -2.94 -45.94
N ARG A 56 2.39 -1.81 -46.41
CA ARG A 56 3.33 -0.89 -45.74
C ARG A 56 2.83 0.55 -45.67
N GLY A 57 1.53 0.78 -45.79
CA GLY A 57 0.93 2.13 -45.71
C GLY A 57 1.10 2.76 -44.31
N LYS A 58 1.25 4.09 -44.26
CA LYS A 58 1.28 4.87 -43.02
C LYS A 58 -0.13 4.88 -42.39
N PHE A 59 -0.17 5.00 -41.09
CA PHE A 59 -1.43 5.27 -40.38
C PHE A 59 -1.90 6.71 -40.67
N ALA A 60 -3.21 6.93 -40.61
CA ALA A 60 -3.79 8.27 -40.70
C ALA A 60 -3.23 9.17 -39.59
N LYS A 61 -3.14 10.47 -39.86
CA LYS A 61 -2.70 11.44 -38.87
C LYS A 61 -3.79 11.67 -37.82
N ASP A 62 -5.05 11.65 -38.26
CA ASP A 62 -6.21 11.85 -37.42
C ASP A 62 -6.89 10.50 -37.16
N PRO A 63 -7.42 10.29 -35.94
CA PRO A 63 -8.18 9.07 -35.63
C PRO A 63 -9.53 9.11 -36.36
N TYR A 64 -10.01 7.95 -36.84
CA TYR A 64 -11.38 7.85 -37.36
C TYR A 64 -12.40 7.75 -36.25
N GLU A 65 -11.96 7.32 -35.07
CA GLU A 65 -12.79 7.12 -33.90
C GLU A 65 -12.01 7.48 -32.63
N THR A 66 -12.68 8.18 -31.74
CA THR A 66 -12.18 8.46 -30.37
C THR A 66 -13.26 8.07 -29.39
N GLU A 67 -12.90 7.23 -28.43
CA GLU A 67 -13.78 6.71 -27.38
C GLU A 67 -13.21 7.10 -26.03
N THR A 68 -14.06 7.53 -25.10
CA THR A 68 -13.69 7.80 -23.72
C THR A 68 -14.38 6.78 -22.82
N ILE A 69 -13.60 6.06 -22.02
CA ILE A 69 -14.09 5.13 -21.00
C ILE A 69 -13.93 5.85 -19.67
N GLU A 70 -15.04 6.36 -19.14
CA GLU A 70 -15.06 7.08 -17.87
C GLU A 70 -14.83 6.12 -16.70
N GLY A 71 -14.10 6.59 -15.67
CA GLY A 71 -13.83 5.83 -14.46
C GLY A 71 -12.97 4.57 -14.70
N TYR A 72 -12.16 4.54 -15.74
CA TYR A 72 -11.29 3.39 -16.05
C TYR A 72 -10.34 3.05 -14.89
N ILE A 73 -9.86 4.06 -14.17
CA ILE A 73 -9.18 3.92 -12.89
C ILE A 73 -10.21 4.29 -11.82
N ASP A 74 -10.53 3.35 -10.91
CA ASP A 74 -11.67 3.47 -9.99
C ASP A 74 -11.45 4.37 -8.78
N GLY A 75 -10.25 4.93 -8.62
CA GLY A 75 -9.99 5.94 -7.60
C GLY A 75 -9.69 5.41 -6.20
N HIS A 76 -8.90 4.37 -6.10
CA HIS A 76 -8.40 3.89 -4.81
C HIS A 76 -7.54 4.95 -4.10
N ASN A 77 -7.74 5.09 -2.78
CA ASN A 77 -6.91 5.95 -1.95
C ASN A 77 -5.55 5.31 -1.68
N ILE A 78 -4.51 6.11 -1.73
CA ILE A 78 -3.16 5.78 -1.28
C ILE A 78 -2.92 6.58 -0.01
N ASP A 79 -2.49 5.96 1.07
CA ASP A 79 -2.29 6.63 2.36
C ASP A 79 -1.28 7.77 2.24
N PHE A 80 -0.20 7.56 1.49
CA PHE A 80 0.82 8.58 1.27
C PHE A 80 1.39 8.50 -0.14
N LEU A 81 1.28 9.57 -0.89
CA LEU A 81 1.92 9.74 -2.20
C LEU A 81 2.88 10.91 -2.18
N LYS A 82 4.09 10.71 -2.69
CA LYS A 82 5.07 11.76 -2.94
C LYS A 82 6.01 11.38 -4.08
N ASN A 83 6.24 12.29 -5.01
CA ASN A 83 7.22 12.10 -6.10
C ASN A 83 7.11 10.75 -6.82
N ARG A 84 5.89 10.29 -7.12
CA ARG A 84 5.60 9.01 -7.79
C ARG A 84 5.97 7.76 -6.96
N VAL A 85 6.13 7.93 -5.63
CA VAL A 85 6.22 6.85 -4.66
C VAL A 85 4.89 6.73 -3.94
N ALA A 86 4.22 5.60 -4.09
CA ALA A 86 2.99 5.26 -3.38
C ALA A 86 3.33 4.47 -2.12
N PHE A 87 2.74 4.83 -0.99
CA PHE A 87 2.99 4.17 0.28
C PHE A 87 1.67 3.90 1.00
N ASP A 88 1.43 2.65 1.37
CA ASP A 88 0.29 2.22 2.17
C ASP A 88 0.75 1.57 3.48
N LEU A 89 0.03 1.93 4.56
CA LEU A 89 0.26 1.40 5.91
C LEU A 89 -0.82 0.38 6.26
N GLU A 90 -0.45 -0.88 6.25
CA GLU A 90 -1.33 -1.99 6.55
C GLU A 90 -1.04 -2.57 7.94
N TRP A 91 -1.54 -1.89 8.99
CA TRP A 91 -1.26 -2.26 10.38
C TRP A 91 -2.13 -3.38 10.93
N ASN A 92 -3.44 -3.27 10.79
CA ASN A 92 -4.42 -4.23 11.35
C ASN A 92 -5.66 -4.39 10.49
N SER A 93 -5.54 -4.17 9.21
CA SER A 93 -6.59 -4.43 8.24
C SER A 93 -6.77 -5.93 8.02
N LYS A 94 -7.81 -6.32 7.32
CA LYS A 94 -7.95 -7.71 6.85
C LYS A 94 -6.89 -7.99 5.78
N ASP A 95 -6.33 -9.18 5.77
CA ASP A 95 -5.19 -9.54 4.88
C ASP A 95 -5.49 -9.40 3.38
N GLN A 96 -6.77 -9.43 3.00
CA GLN A 96 -7.20 -9.19 1.61
C GLN A 96 -6.97 -7.74 1.14
N THR A 97 -6.73 -6.77 2.05
CA THR A 97 -6.41 -5.39 1.66
C THR A 97 -5.11 -5.34 0.87
N PHE A 98 -4.14 -6.19 1.17
CA PHE A 98 -2.93 -6.30 0.35
C PHE A 98 -3.21 -6.60 -1.14
N ASP A 99 -4.24 -7.37 -1.44
CA ASP A 99 -4.59 -7.66 -2.84
C ASP A 99 -5.11 -6.41 -3.55
N ARG A 100 -5.89 -5.60 -2.84
CA ARG A 100 -6.41 -4.31 -3.32
C ARG A 100 -5.27 -3.32 -3.55
N ASP A 101 -4.38 -3.17 -2.56
CA ASP A 101 -3.28 -2.20 -2.61
C ASP A 101 -2.26 -2.58 -3.70
N LEU A 102 -1.90 -3.86 -3.80
CA LEU A 102 -1.02 -4.35 -4.87
C LEU A 102 -1.64 -4.17 -6.26
N LEU A 103 -2.96 -4.37 -6.41
CA LEU A 103 -3.67 -4.14 -7.66
C LEU A 103 -3.66 -2.64 -8.01
N ALA A 104 -3.93 -1.77 -7.04
CA ALA A 104 -3.91 -0.33 -7.23
C ALA A 104 -2.51 0.16 -7.65
N MET A 105 -1.46 -0.21 -6.89
CA MET A 105 -0.07 0.14 -7.19
C MET A 105 0.36 -0.36 -8.56
N ARG A 106 0.01 -1.60 -8.93
CA ARG A 106 0.24 -2.14 -10.28
C ARG A 106 -0.44 -1.30 -11.34
N THR A 107 -1.73 -0.97 -11.17
CA THR A 107 -2.48 -0.17 -12.13
C THR A 107 -1.85 1.20 -12.32
N TYR A 108 -1.49 1.85 -11.23
CA TYR A 108 -0.85 3.17 -11.28
C TYR A 108 0.54 3.14 -11.89
N PHE A 109 1.30 2.07 -11.65
CA PHE A 109 2.60 1.84 -12.27
C PHE A 109 2.46 1.61 -13.79
N ASP A 110 1.54 0.75 -14.22
CA ASP A 110 1.29 0.46 -15.64
C ASP A 110 0.80 1.71 -16.40
N CYS A 111 0.07 2.61 -15.72
CA CYS A 111 -0.33 3.92 -16.25
C CYS A 111 0.79 4.98 -16.18
N GLY A 112 1.95 4.66 -15.61
CA GLY A 112 3.05 5.60 -15.45
C GLY A 112 2.80 6.70 -14.42
N LEU A 113 1.92 6.49 -13.44
CA LEU A 113 1.57 7.43 -12.38
C LEU A 113 2.46 7.29 -11.14
N VAL A 114 2.91 6.07 -10.84
CA VAL A 114 3.88 5.77 -9.79
C VAL A 114 5.05 4.98 -10.35
N ASP A 115 6.19 5.01 -9.69
CA ASP A 115 7.40 4.28 -10.07
C ASP A 115 7.70 3.12 -9.12
N VAL A 116 7.24 3.24 -7.87
CA VAL A 116 7.46 2.23 -6.83
C VAL A 116 6.34 2.30 -5.78
N GLY A 117 5.93 1.15 -5.28
CA GLY A 117 5.07 1.03 -4.12
C GLY A 117 5.88 0.72 -2.85
N VAL A 118 5.44 1.24 -1.72
CA VAL A 118 5.95 0.91 -0.38
C VAL A 118 4.77 0.39 0.43
N ILE A 119 4.91 -0.79 1.03
CA ILE A 119 3.90 -1.31 1.96
C ILE A 119 4.58 -1.55 3.31
N VAL A 120 4.08 -0.87 4.32
CA VAL A 120 4.52 -1.04 5.70
C VAL A 120 3.49 -1.87 6.46
N THR A 121 3.94 -2.93 7.12
CA THR A 121 3.07 -3.79 7.90
C THR A 121 3.82 -4.36 9.11
N ARG A 122 3.17 -5.20 9.90
CA ARG A 122 3.78 -5.85 11.06
C ARG A 122 4.75 -6.94 10.63
N ALA A 123 5.93 -7.00 11.25
CA ALA A 123 6.80 -8.18 11.18
C ALA A 123 6.16 -9.36 11.91
N GLU A 124 6.54 -10.58 11.55
CA GLU A 124 6.00 -11.81 12.15
C GLU A 124 6.28 -11.91 13.65
N GLU A 125 7.41 -11.39 14.08
CA GLU A 125 7.85 -11.37 15.48
C GLU A 125 6.86 -10.69 16.43
N LEU A 126 6.11 -9.67 15.95
CA LEU A 126 5.08 -9.01 16.73
C LEU A 126 3.92 -9.94 17.10
N ASN A 127 3.67 -10.99 16.33
CA ASN A 127 2.64 -11.97 16.66
C ASN A 127 2.95 -12.74 17.96
N GLU A 128 4.23 -12.91 18.30
CA GLU A 128 4.64 -13.53 19.56
C GLU A 128 4.32 -12.63 20.74
N ILE A 129 4.64 -11.34 20.62
CA ILE A 129 4.31 -10.31 21.63
C ILE A 129 2.79 -10.25 21.84
N PHE A 130 2.03 -10.15 20.75
CA PHE A 130 0.56 -10.08 20.84
C PHE A 130 -0.06 -11.33 21.46
N ARG A 131 0.61 -12.49 21.34
CA ARG A 131 0.19 -13.71 22.02
C ARG A 131 0.50 -13.65 23.52
N GLN A 132 1.68 -13.17 23.89
CA GLN A 132 2.09 -13.04 25.31
C GLN A 132 1.21 -12.04 26.05
N GLU A 133 0.89 -10.91 25.40
CA GLU A 133 0.00 -9.85 25.95
C GLU A 133 -1.50 -10.16 25.82
N ASN A 134 -1.85 -11.36 25.33
CA ASN A 134 -3.25 -11.81 25.16
C ASN A 134 -4.12 -10.90 24.27
N ILE A 135 -3.49 -10.18 23.32
CA ILE A 135 -4.18 -9.30 22.37
C ILE A 135 -4.27 -9.90 20.96
N LEU A 136 -3.77 -11.12 20.78
CA LEU A 136 -3.75 -11.79 19.46
C LEU A 136 -5.16 -11.96 18.86
N SER A 137 -6.22 -11.97 19.67
CA SER A 137 -7.60 -12.01 19.18
C SER A 137 -7.96 -10.81 18.30
N LYS A 138 -7.38 -9.63 18.57
CA LYS A 138 -7.52 -8.43 17.74
C LYS A 138 -6.63 -8.47 16.49
N TYR A 139 -5.51 -9.15 16.54
CA TYR A 139 -4.49 -9.22 15.52
C TYR A 139 -4.41 -10.63 14.91
N GLY A 140 -5.54 -11.29 14.78
CA GLY A 140 -5.66 -12.69 14.40
C GLY A 140 -5.13 -13.03 13.00
N ALA A 141 -5.24 -14.31 12.65
CA ALA A 141 -4.69 -14.87 11.43
C ALA A 141 -5.22 -14.23 10.13
N SER A 142 -6.37 -13.55 10.18
CA SER A 142 -6.98 -12.87 9.03
C SER A 142 -6.53 -11.43 8.83
N THR A 143 -5.61 -10.93 9.67
CA THR A 143 -5.13 -9.55 9.58
C THR A 143 -3.81 -9.43 8.82
N THR A 144 -3.44 -8.17 8.47
CA THR A 144 -2.23 -7.85 7.72
C THR A 144 -0.97 -8.07 8.56
N TRP A 145 0.04 -8.75 8.01
CA TRP A 145 1.39 -8.92 8.52
C TRP A 145 2.32 -9.43 7.42
N MET A 146 3.65 -9.34 7.63
CA MET A 146 4.67 -9.54 6.60
C MET A 146 4.55 -10.89 5.86
N GLY A 147 4.28 -12.01 6.54
CA GLY A 147 4.15 -13.30 5.87
C GLY A 147 2.96 -13.37 4.90
N LYS A 148 1.90 -12.59 5.15
CA LYS A 148 0.77 -12.47 4.22
C LYS A 148 1.11 -11.60 3.00
N LEU A 149 1.95 -10.58 3.19
CA LEU A 149 2.42 -9.73 2.10
C LEU A 149 3.43 -10.49 1.22
N THR A 150 4.44 -11.13 1.81
CA THR A 150 5.48 -11.85 1.05
C THR A 150 4.89 -12.96 0.19
N TYR A 151 3.94 -13.73 0.71
CA TYR A 151 3.20 -14.72 -0.08
C TYR A 151 2.60 -14.13 -1.37
N ARG A 152 2.05 -12.91 -1.29
CA ARG A 152 1.45 -12.23 -2.44
C ARG A 152 2.50 -11.69 -3.42
N LEU A 153 3.61 -11.21 -2.89
CA LEU A 153 4.74 -10.74 -3.72
C LEU A 153 5.40 -11.91 -4.45
N ASP A 154 5.60 -13.03 -3.78
CA ASP A 154 6.12 -14.27 -4.39
C ASP A 154 5.21 -14.76 -5.53
N SER A 155 3.90 -14.58 -5.35
CA SER A 155 2.88 -14.88 -6.37
C SER A 155 2.77 -13.78 -7.44
N ARG A 156 3.64 -12.75 -7.41
CA ARG A 156 3.71 -11.64 -8.37
C ARG A 156 2.39 -10.86 -8.56
N ARG A 157 1.61 -10.71 -7.48
CA ARG A 157 0.34 -9.96 -7.53
C ARG A 157 0.54 -8.46 -7.80
N ASN A 158 1.73 -7.94 -7.49
CA ASN A 158 2.18 -6.59 -7.82
C ASN A 158 2.44 -6.37 -9.33
N GLY A 159 2.37 -7.42 -10.17
CA GLY A 159 2.70 -7.33 -11.59
C GLY A 159 4.13 -6.87 -11.83
N GLY A 160 4.31 -5.77 -12.58
CA GLY A 160 5.61 -5.15 -12.85
C GLY A 160 6.02 -4.07 -11.85
N CYS A 161 5.10 -3.62 -10.97
CA CYS A 161 5.39 -2.56 -10.01
C CYS A 161 6.40 -3.04 -8.95
N PRO A 162 7.56 -2.39 -8.79
CA PRO A 162 8.47 -2.69 -7.70
C PRO A 162 7.81 -2.37 -6.36
N ILE A 163 7.91 -3.27 -5.39
CA ILE A 163 7.36 -3.06 -4.04
C ILE A 163 8.47 -3.17 -3.00
N LEU A 164 8.62 -2.12 -2.18
CA LEU A 164 9.41 -2.16 -0.96
C LEU A 164 8.49 -2.58 0.20
N ALA A 165 8.71 -3.77 0.73
CA ALA A 165 7.99 -4.28 1.89
C ALA A 165 8.79 -3.99 3.17
N ILE A 166 8.19 -3.29 4.13
CA ILE A 166 8.82 -2.92 5.41
C ILE A 166 8.02 -3.55 6.55
N GLY A 167 8.71 -4.34 7.39
CA GLY A 167 8.13 -4.94 8.58
C GLY A 167 8.47 -4.14 9.84
N ILE A 168 7.47 -3.66 10.56
CA ILE A 168 7.64 -3.08 11.89
C ILE A 168 7.96 -4.20 12.86
N ARG A 169 9.14 -4.17 13.44
CA ARG A 169 9.68 -5.20 14.32
C ARG A 169 9.42 -4.89 15.79
N LYS A 170 9.66 -5.89 16.64
CA LYS A 170 9.49 -5.78 18.10
C LYS A 170 10.34 -4.68 18.73
N GLU A 171 11.52 -4.40 18.16
CA GLU A 171 12.42 -3.35 18.65
C GLU A 171 11.83 -1.94 18.49
N CYS A 172 10.78 -1.77 17.68
CA CYS A 172 10.00 -0.53 17.59
C CYS A 172 8.96 -0.40 18.72
N VAL A 173 8.81 -1.39 19.60
CA VAL A 173 7.89 -1.36 20.74
C VAL A 173 8.66 -0.89 21.97
N GLU A 174 8.25 0.23 22.56
CA GLU A 174 8.98 0.92 23.64
C GLU A 174 9.27 0.01 24.84
N GLU A 175 8.29 -0.80 25.24
CA GLU A 175 8.43 -1.71 26.38
C GLU A 175 9.50 -2.77 26.15
N TYR A 176 9.66 -3.22 24.90
CA TYR A 176 10.68 -4.19 24.52
C TYR A 176 12.07 -3.60 24.37
N GLY A 177 12.19 -2.35 23.92
CA GLY A 177 13.46 -1.63 23.87
C GLY A 177 14.06 -1.44 25.26
N ARG A 178 13.24 -1.09 26.25
CA ARG A 178 13.68 -0.89 27.65
C ARG A 178 14.13 -2.17 28.35
N LEU A 179 13.59 -3.34 27.99
CA LEU A 179 14.00 -4.62 28.57
C LEU A 179 15.42 -5.02 28.13
N GLN A 180 15.81 -4.74 26.89
CA GLN A 180 17.14 -5.04 26.38
C GLN A 180 18.23 -4.12 26.94
N ASP A 181 17.89 -2.85 27.26
CA ASP A 181 18.84 -1.91 27.86
C ASP A 181 19.12 -2.23 29.36
N ASN A 182 18.22 -2.94 30.03
CA ASN A 182 18.39 -3.39 31.42
C ASN A 182 19.15 -4.72 31.55
N GLU A 183 19.35 -5.46 30.45
CA GLU A 183 20.14 -6.71 30.42
C GLU A 183 21.60 -6.51 29.95
N ARG A 184 22.02 -5.28 29.71
CA ARG A 184 23.39 -4.90 29.39
C ARG A 184 24.03 -4.14 30.54
#